data_a86ba283207255a0e3ab460f388252a1
#
_entry.id   a86ba283207255a0e3ab460f388252a1
#
_cell.length_a   1.000
_cell.length_b   1.000
_cell.length_c   1.000
_cell.angle_alpha   90.00
_cell.angle_beta   90.00
_cell.angle_gamma   90.00
#
_symmetry.space_group_name_H-M   'P 1'
#
loop_
_entity.id
_entity.type
_entity.pdbx_description
1 polymer ?
#
loop_
_entity_poly.entity_id
_entity_poly.type
_entity_poly.pdbx_seq_one_letter_code
_entity_poly.pdbx_strand_id
1 'polypeptide(L)'
;MRSTGTLFFIAAIMVLLDFYVYQAIKTVTQPLSERMRMYIHVGFWLISVLTVFSLMAFPFVPALQQSKLFRNYVFAILAGLFIAKLIAATIFLVDDIRRTGWWAISKVYRSSGGQMLGDGQMVSRSVFLSWIGLGLGGTLFGTMLLGFRNKYNYQVKRMQLRFPNLPESFNGLKLVQISDVHSGSLQDIAGVNKGIDLILKENPDMIFFTGDLVNDRATEMEPLKTSFARLTAPFGVYSTLGNHDYGDYVQWPSTAAKQENLAALIKLHKEMGWDILMNENRIIEKAGEKI
;
A
#
# COMPACT_ATOMS: atom_id res chain seq x y z
N MET A 1 21.02 -4.03 -7.22
CA MET A 1 21.27 -4.88 -6.02
C MET A 1 21.19 -3.97 -4.80
N ARG A 2 20.13 -4.09 -3.99
CA ARG A 2 20.15 -3.48 -2.66
C ARG A 2 21.28 -4.17 -1.89
N SER A 3 22.18 -3.40 -1.29
CA SER A 3 23.35 -3.98 -0.62
C SER A 3 22.88 -4.92 0.48
N THR A 4 23.49 -6.10 0.58
CA THR A 4 23.22 -7.09 1.63
C THR A 4 23.30 -6.44 3.01
N GLY A 5 24.15 -5.42 3.17
CA GLY A 5 24.27 -4.60 4.38
C GLY A 5 22.98 -3.89 4.79
N THR A 6 22.18 -3.39 3.84
CA THR A 6 20.89 -2.73 4.15
C THR A 6 19.90 -3.73 4.74
N LEU A 7 19.86 -4.97 4.24
CA LEU A 7 18.99 -6.02 4.78
C LEU A 7 19.35 -6.41 6.21
N PHE A 8 20.67 -6.57 6.48
CA PHE A 8 21.14 -6.84 7.84
C PHE A 8 20.82 -5.70 8.80
N PHE A 9 20.94 -4.45 8.35
CA PHE A 9 20.60 -3.28 9.15
C PHE A 9 19.11 -3.25 9.48
N ILE A 10 18.22 -3.48 8.49
CA ILE A 10 16.77 -3.55 8.72
C ILE A 10 16.43 -4.71 9.66
N ALA A 11 17.01 -5.89 9.47
CA ALA A 11 16.80 -7.04 10.34
C ALA A 11 17.21 -6.74 11.79
N ALA A 12 18.34 -6.07 11.99
CA ALA A 12 18.80 -5.68 13.32
C ALA A 12 17.82 -4.71 14.00
N ILE A 13 17.31 -3.71 13.27
CA ILE A 13 16.28 -2.79 13.80
C ILE A 13 15.00 -3.56 14.17
N MET A 14 14.57 -4.50 13.33
CA MET A 14 13.38 -5.32 13.60
C MET A 14 13.55 -6.12 14.89
N VAL A 15 14.70 -6.76 15.08
CA VAL A 15 15.01 -7.51 16.31
C VAL A 15 15.02 -6.61 17.55
N LEU A 16 15.63 -5.41 17.46
CA LEU A 16 15.61 -4.44 18.55
C LEU A 16 14.17 -4.00 18.90
N LEU A 17 13.34 -3.72 17.89
CA LEU A 17 11.93 -3.42 18.11
C LEU A 17 11.18 -4.60 18.73
N ASP A 18 11.49 -5.83 18.33
CA ASP A 18 10.89 -7.03 18.92
C ASP A 18 11.18 -7.14 20.41
N PHE A 19 12.43 -6.99 20.83
CA PHE A 19 12.79 -6.97 22.24
C PHE A 19 12.12 -5.84 23.00
N TYR A 20 11.98 -4.68 22.38
CA TYR A 20 11.37 -3.52 23.01
C TYR A 20 9.85 -3.69 23.19
N VAL A 21 9.15 -4.09 22.14
CA VAL A 21 7.70 -4.35 22.17
C VAL A 21 7.37 -5.54 23.10
N TYR A 22 8.24 -6.55 23.15
CA TYR A 22 8.06 -7.70 24.03
C TYR A 22 7.99 -7.33 25.52
N GLN A 23 8.66 -6.22 25.95
CA GLN A 23 8.52 -5.76 27.33
C GLN A 23 7.08 -5.33 27.65
N ALA A 24 6.38 -4.70 26.70
CA ALA A 24 4.98 -4.35 26.89
C ALA A 24 4.08 -5.60 26.90
N ILE A 25 4.34 -6.58 26.05
CA ILE A 25 3.61 -7.86 26.05
C ILE A 25 3.77 -8.56 27.40
N LYS A 26 4.98 -8.61 27.97
CA LYS A 26 5.20 -9.11 29.32
C LYS A 26 4.32 -8.40 30.35
N THR A 27 4.25 -7.07 30.27
CA THR A 27 3.49 -6.24 31.20
C THR A 27 1.99 -6.55 31.14
N VAL A 28 1.40 -6.59 29.93
CA VAL A 28 -0.05 -6.81 29.75
C VAL A 28 -0.48 -8.26 29.99
N THR A 29 0.45 -9.21 29.89
CA THR A 29 0.15 -10.63 30.07
C THR A 29 0.34 -11.11 31.53
N GLN A 30 0.90 -10.27 32.40
CA GLN A 30 1.09 -10.63 33.83
C GLN A 30 -0.15 -11.22 34.54
N PRO A 31 -1.36 -10.68 34.35
CA PRO A 31 -2.55 -11.19 35.04
C PRO A 31 -3.11 -12.50 34.45
N LEU A 32 -2.55 -12.99 33.33
CA LEU A 32 -3.02 -14.18 32.65
C LEU A 32 -2.44 -15.46 33.30
N SER A 33 -3.13 -16.60 33.09
CA SER A 33 -2.61 -17.90 33.50
C SER A 33 -1.27 -18.22 32.84
N GLU A 34 -0.42 -19.00 33.47
CA GLU A 34 0.91 -19.36 32.95
C GLU A 34 0.85 -19.99 31.57
N ARG A 35 -0.14 -20.84 31.29
CA ARG A 35 -0.31 -21.46 29.96
C ARG A 35 -0.63 -20.42 28.88
N MET A 36 -1.57 -19.50 29.14
CA MET A 36 -1.91 -18.44 28.19
C MET A 36 -0.73 -17.50 27.95
N ARG A 37 -0.04 -17.11 29.02
CA ARG A 37 1.17 -16.28 28.93
C ARG A 37 2.23 -16.94 28.06
N MET A 38 2.49 -18.23 28.29
CA MET A 38 3.43 -19.01 27.48
C MET A 38 3.03 -19.01 25.99
N TYR A 39 1.76 -19.29 25.65
CA TYR A 39 1.30 -19.29 24.26
C TYR A 39 1.49 -17.92 23.58
N ILE A 40 1.14 -16.83 24.26
CA ILE A 40 1.32 -15.48 23.73
C ILE A 40 2.80 -15.18 23.49
N HIS A 41 3.67 -15.50 24.44
CA HIS A 41 5.10 -15.25 24.32
C HIS A 41 5.74 -16.09 23.20
N VAL A 42 5.41 -17.38 23.13
CA VAL A 42 5.89 -18.28 22.06
C VAL A 42 5.37 -17.80 20.70
N GLY A 43 4.08 -17.47 20.60
CA GLY A 43 3.45 -16.95 19.38
C GLY A 43 4.13 -15.66 18.90
N PHE A 44 4.38 -14.72 19.80
CA PHE A 44 5.08 -13.47 19.47
C PHE A 44 6.48 -13.73 18.88
N TRP A 45 7.29 -14.55 19.57
CA TRP A 45 8.65 -14.86 19.13
C TRP A 45 8.67 -15.69 17.84
N LEU A 46 7.72 -16.61 17.67
CA LEU A 46 7.57 -17.37 16.42
C LEU A 46 7.32 -16.45 15.23
N ILE A 47 6.38 -15.50 15.37
CA ILE A 47 6.09 -14.51 14.33
C ILE A 47 7.33 -13.65 14.06
N SER A 48 8.02 -13.18 15.09
CA SER A 48 9.23 -12.35 14.96
C SER A 48 10.36 -13.09 14.25
N VAL A 49 10.63 -14.33 14.64
CA VAL A 49 11.67 -15.17 14.00
C VAL A 49 11.32 -15.45 12.53
N LEU A 50 10.06 -15.84 12.24
CA LEU A 50 9.61 -16.07 10.87
C LEU A 50 9.72 -14.80 10.01
N THR A 51 9.42 -13.64 10.59
CA THR A 51 9.50 -12.33 9.91
C THR A 51 10.95 -12.01 9.53
N VAL A 52 11.88 -12.10 10.48
CA VAL A 52 13.31 -11.84 10.25
C VAL A 52 13.89 -12.89 9.30
N PHE A 53 13.55 -14.17 9.49
CA PHE A 53 13.99 -15.24 8.60
C PHE A 53 13.51 -15.02 7.16
N SER A 54 12.23 -14.67 6.97
CA SER A 54 11.67 -14.39 5.64
C SER A 54 12.38 -13.23 4.95
N LEU A 55 12.69 -12.15 5.69
CA LEU A 55 13.46 -11.02 5.17
C LEU A 55 14.88 -11.43 4.73
N MET A 56 15.54 -12.23 5.56
CA MET A 56 16.92 -12.67 5.28
C MET A 56 16.99 -13.76 4.20
N ALA A 57 16.01 -14.67 4.14
CA ALA A 57 15.96 -15.74 3.13
C ALA A 57 15.57 -15.22 1.73
N PHE A 58 14.82 -14.11 1.67
CA PHE A 58 14.26 -13.59 0.41
C PHE A 58 15.30 -13.44 -0.72
N PRO A 59 16.52 -12.89 -0.53
CA PRO A 59 17.52 -12.75 -1.59
C PRO A 59 18.09 -14.09 -2.09
N PHE A 60 18.01 -15.15 -1.29
CA PHE A 60 18.64 -16.44 -1.54
C PHE A 60 17.68 -17.51 -2.08
N VAL A 61 16.36 -17.26 -2.05
CA VAL A 61 15.35 -18.23 -2.48
C VAL A 61 14.66 -17.75 -3.75
N PRO A 62 15.08 -18.24 -4.95
CA PRO A 62 14.51 -17.78 -6.23
C PRO A 62 13.00 -17.97 -6.32
N ALA A 63 12.46 -19.06 -5.76
CA ALA A 63 11.02 -19.33 -5.76
C ALA A 63 10.21 -18.20 -5.07
N LEU A 64 10.76 -17.57 -4.03
CA LEU A 64 10.11 -16.44 -3.34
C LEU A 64 10.13 -15.16 -4.19
N GLN A 65 11.11 -15.04 -5.08
CA GLN A 65 11.27 -13.87 -5.95
C GLN A 65 10.42 -13.96 -7.21
N GLN A 66 10.19 -15.17 -7.74
CA GLN A 66 9.47 -15.40 -8.99
C GLN A 66 7.97 -15.18 -8.87
N SER A 67 7.36 -15.57 -7.75
CA SER A 67 5.93 -15.35 -7.52
C SER A 67 5.66 -13.91 -7.07
N LYS A 68 5.14 -13.07 -7.98
CA LYS A 68 4.74 -11.68 -7.67
C LYS A 68 3.72 -11.63 -6.52
N LEU A 69 2.76 -12.55 -6.50
CA LEU A 69 1.73 -12.65 -5.45
C LEU A 69 2.38 -12.88 -4.09
N PHE A 70 3.18 -13.94 -3.97
CA PHE A 70 3.84 -14.31 -2.72
C PHE A 70 4.74 -13.18 -2.22
N ARG A 71 5.56 -12.62 -3.11
CA ARG A 71 6.43 -11.47 -2.81
C ARG A 71 5.65 -10.30 -2.23
N ASN A 72 4.56 -9.89 -2.86
CA ASN A 72 3.76 -8.76 -2.42
C ASN A 72 3.13 -9.00 -1.04
N TYR A 73 2.57 -10.20 -0.78
CA TYR A 73 2.02 -10.54 0.53
C TYR A 73 3.09 -10.60 1.62
N VAL A 74 4.23 -11.21 1.33
CA VAL A 74 5.34 -11.27 2.30
C VAL A 74 5.82 -9.87 2.65
N PHE A 75 6.10 -9.02 1.65
CA PHE A 75 6.52 -7.64 1.93
C PHE A 75 5.45 -6.83 2.65
N ALA A 76 4.19 -7.02 2.34
CA ALA A 76 3.08 -6.35 3.02
C ALA A 76 3.02 -6.73 4.51
N ILE A 77 3.15 -8.03 4.82
CA ILE A 77 3.17 -8.51 6.21
C ILE A 77 4.41 -7.99 6.95
N LEU A 78 5.59 -8.07 6.31
CA LEU A 78 6.83 -7.58 6.90
C LEU A 78 6.77 -6.07 7.19
N ALA A 79 6.35 -5.27 6.22
CA ALA A 79 6.18 -3.82 6.37
C ALA A 79 5.10 -3.48 7.40
N GLY A 80 3.96 -4.17 7.36
CA GLY A 80 2.86 -3.98 8.30
C GLY A 80 3.27 -4.26 9.74
N LEU A 81 3.94 -5.38 10.00
CA LEU A 81 4.47 -5.72 11.32
C LEU A 81 5.54 -4.74 11.79
N PHE A 82 6.43 -4.31 10.89
CA PHE A 82 7.45 -3.32 11.21
C PHE A 82 6.84 -1.98 11.65
N ILE A 83 5.90 -1.45 10.85
CA ILE A 83 5.23 -0.17 11.14
C ILE A 83 4.39 -0.28 12.42
N ALA A 84 3.65 -1.36 12.61
CA ALA A 84 2.86 -1.61 13.82
C ALA A 84 3.73 -1.63 15.09
N LYS A 85 4.87 -2.32 15.04
CA LYS A 85 5.84 -2.35 16.14
C LYS A 85 6.50 -1.00 16.37
N LEU A 86 6.79 -0.23 15.30
CA LEU A 86 7.35 1.11 15.41
C LEU A 86 6.40 2.08 16.13
N ILE A 87 5.11 2.04 15.79
CA ILE A 87 4.09 2.86 16.46
C ILE A 87 3.93 2.46 17.92
N ALA A 88 3.84 1.17 18.20
CA ALA A 88 3.79 0.68 19.57
C ALA A 88 5.04 1.13 20.38
N ALA A 89 6.22 0.99 19.77
CA ALA A 89 7.48 1.41 20.39
C ALA A 89 7.53 2.92 20.67
N THR A 90 6.98 3.76 19.80
CA THR A 90 6.90 5.21 20.02
C THR A 90 6.10 5.54 21.27
N ILE A 91 4.97 4.88 21.50
CA ILE A 91 4.14 5.06 22.69
C ILE A 91 4.88 4.58 23.95
N PHE A 92 5.57 3.44 23.85
CA PHE A 92 6.36 2.92 24.97
C PHE A 92 7.55 3.83 25.30
N LEU A 93 8.14 4.48 24.31
CA LEU A 93 9.22 5.45 24.50
C LEU A 93 8.73 6.66 25.33
N VAL A 94 7.51 7.13 25.10
CA VAL A 94 6.91 8.20 25.91
C VAL A 94 6.82 7.77 27.38
N ASP A 95 6.39 6.53 27.66
CA ASP A 95 6.35 6.00 29.03
C ASP A 95 7.75 5.86 29.64
N ASP A 96 8.73 5.41 28.86
CA ASP A 96 10.09 5.24 29.34
C ASP A 96 10.77 6.60 29.62
N ILE A 97 10.50 7.63 28.80
CA ILE A 97 10.96 9.03 29.06
C ILE A 97 10.35 9.53 30.36
N ARG A 98 9.04 9.37 30.57
CA ARG A 98 8.36 9.73 31.81
C ARG A 98 8.99 9.05 33.04
N ARG A 99 9.25 7.75 32.95
CA ARG A 99 9.85 6.95 34.02
C ARG A 99 11.27 7.38 34.34
N THR A 100 12.07 7.59 33.30
CA THR A 100 13.46 8.05 33.43
C THR A 100 13.52 9.44 34.02
N GLY A 101 12.63 10.35 33.57
CA GLY A 101 12.53 11.69 34.14
C GLY A 101 12.18 11.65 35.63
N TRP A 102 11.18 10.83 36.01
CA TRP A 102 10.79 10.67 37.40
C TRP A 102 11.93 10.08 38.25
N TRP A 103 12.64 9.08 37.75
CA TRP A 103 13.80 8.50 38.42
C TRP A 103 14.93 9.54 38.61
N ALA A 104 15.23 10.33 37.59
CA ALA A 104 16.26 11.37 37.67
C ALA A 104 15.92 12.44 38.71
N ILE A 105 14.67 12.93 38.70
CA ILE A 105 14.16 13.90 39.68
C ILE A 105 14.25 13.31 41.10
N SER A 106 13.81 12.06 41.28
CA SER A 106 13.86 11.36 42.57
C SER A 106 15.28 11.25 43.11
N LYS A 107 16.25 10.97 42.23
CA LYS A 107 17.67 10.83 42.59
C LYS A 107 18.26 12.16 43.03
N VAL A 108 17.96 13.25 42.30
CA VAL A 108 18.41 14.60 42.66
C VAL A 108 17.81 15.04 43.99
N TYR A 109 16.50 14.85 44.19
CA TYR A 109 15.79 15.25 45.39
C TYR A 109 16.34 14.53 46.66
N ARG A 110 16.66 13.24 46.55
CA ARG A 110 17.29 12.47 47.64
C ARG A 110 18.70 12.94 47.95
N SER A 111 19.47 13.31 46.94
CA SER A 111 20.85 13.83 47.17
C SER A 111 20.84 15.19 47.88
N SER A 112 19.70 15.91 47.83
CA SER A 112 19.49 17.20 48.50
C SER A 112 18.86 17.06 49.91
N GLY A 113 18.77 15.84 50.47
CA GLY A 113 18.22 15.58 51.79
C GLY A 113 16.70 15.55 51.89
N GLY A 114 15.97 15.58 50.77
CA GLY A 114 14.51 15.54 50.73
C GLY A 114 13.98 14.11 50.85
N GLN A 115 12.90 13.88 51.61
CA GLN A 115 12.12 12.66 51.59
C GLN A 115 10.99 12.79 50.57
N MET A 116 11.01 12.01 49.49
CA MET A 116 9.85 11.92 48.62
C MET A 116 8.79 10.97 49.21
N LEU A 117 7.53 11.37 49.12
CA LEU A 117 6.39 10.51 49.39
C LEU A 117 6.36 9.42 48.29
N GLY A 118 6.89 8.25 48.60
CA GLY A 118 6.95 7.11 47.72
C GLY A 118 8.32 6.43 47.79
N ASP A 119 8.32 5.23 48.34
CA ASP A 119 9.49 4.39 48.48
C ASP A 119 10.16 4.22 47.10
N GLY A 120 11.48 4.44 47.03
CA GLY A 120 12.27 4.52 45.81
C GLY A 120 12.26 3.34 44.87
N GLN A 121 11.12 2.72 44.69
CA GLN A 121 10.90 1.69 43.70
C GLN A 121 10.86 2.31 42.30
N MET A 122 11.59 1.70 41.39
CA MET A 122 11.48 2.05 39.96
C MET A 122 10.02 1.98 39.52
N VAL A 123 9.49 3.11 39.02
CA VAL A 123 8.11 3.15 38.52
C VAL A 123 7.96 2.07 37.43
N SER A 124 7.04 1.13 37.62
CA SER A 124 6.76 0.08 36.66
C SER A 124 6.24 0.65 35.34
N ARG A 125 6.41 -0.09 34.26
CA ARG A 125 5.85 0.28 32.96
C ARG A 125 4.33 0.37 33.07
N SER A 126 3.74 1.43 32.51
CA SER A 126 2.30 1.62 32.53
C SER A 126 1.59 0.53 31.73
N VAL A 127 0.76 -0.26 32.40
CA VAL A 127 -0.12 -1.25 31.75
C VAL A 127 -1.05 -0.57 30.76
N PHE A 128 -1.60 0.58 31.12
CA PHE A 128 -2.49 1.38 30.26
C PHE A 128 -1.80 1.82 28.95
N LEU A 129 -0.60 2.39 29.03
CA LEU A 129 0.15 2.81 27.83
C LEU A 129 0.60 1.59 27.00
N SER A 130 0.89 0.46 27.64
CA SER A 130 1.19 -0.79 26.95
C SER A 130 -0.02 -1.30 26.15
N TRP A 131 -1.22 -1.26 26.70
CA TRP A 131 -2.45 -1.59 25.97
C TRP A 131 -2.74 -0.63 24.83
N ILE A 132 -2.55 0.69 25.03
CA ILE A 132 -2.72 1.68 23.95
C ILE A 132 -1.75 1.38 22.81
N GLY A 133 -0.46 1.20 23.10
CA GLY A 133 0.54 0.96 22.07
C GLY A 133 0.30 -0.33 21.29
N LEU A 134 0.00 -1.43 21.97
CA LEU A 134 -0.32 -2.71 21.33
C LEU A 134 -1.65 -2.63 20.57
N GLY A 135 -2.65 -1.94 21.10
CA GLY A 135 -3.94 -1.76 20.46
C GLY A 135 -3.84 -0.95 19.17
N LEU A 136 -3.15 0.19 19.19
CA LEU A 136 -2.95 1.02 18.01
C LEU A 136 -2.10 0.31 16.95
N GLY A 137 -0.99 -0.32 17.35
CA GLY A 137 -0.15 -1.11 16.44
C GLY A 137 -0.92 -2.29 15.83
N GLY A 138 -1.66 -3.03 16.64
CA GLY A 138 -2.48 -4.16 16.19
C GLY A 138 -3.62 -3.73 15.26
N THR A 139 -4.31 -2.64 15.57
CA THR A 139 -5.37 -2.07 14.71
C THR A 139 -4.80 -1.64 13.37
N LEU A 140 -3.67 -0.94 13.36
CA LEU A 140 -3.02 -0.54 12.12
C LEU A 140 -2.64 -1.76 11.28
N PHE A 141 -2.02 -2.76 11.88
CA PHE A 141 -1.67 -3.99 11.17
C PHE A 141 -2.90 -4.68 10.59
N GLY A 142 -3.97 -4.80 11.38
CA GLY A 142 -5.25 -5.36 10.93
C GLY A 142 -5.87 -4.60 9.77
N THR A 143 -5.88 -3.24 9.82
CA THR A 143 -6.39 -2.41 8.73
C THR A 143 -5.55 -2.52 7.47
N MET A 144 -4.23 -2.64 7.59
CA MET A 144 -3.35 -2.89 6.44
C MET A 144 -3.66 -4.24 5.78
N LEU A 145 -3.84 -5.32 6.55
CA LEU A 145 -4.23 -6.64 6.01
C LEU A 145 -5.60 -6.60 5.31
N LEU A 146 -6.58 -5.90 5.90
CA LEU A 146 -7.89 -5.71 5.28
C LEU A 146 -7.78 -4.89 3.99
N GLY A 147 -6.94 -3.87 3.95
CA GLY A 147 -6.67 -3.06 2.76
C GLY A 147 -6.18 -3.90 1.58
N PHE A 148 -5.28 -4.85 1.81
CA PHE A 148 -4.83 -5.77 0.77
C PHE A 148 -5.96 -6.64 0.21
N ARG A 149 -6.85 -7.13 1.07
CA ARG A 149 -8.01 -7.93 0.66
C ARG A 149 -9.02 -7.10 -0.14
N ASN A 150 -9.14 -5.81 0.17
CA ASN A 150 -10.13 -4.90 -0.41
C ASN A 150 -9.71 -4.30 -1.76
N LYS A 151 -8.55 -4.65 -2.29
CA LYS A 151 -7.97 -4.09 -3.52
C LYS A 151 -8.88 -4.17 -4.74
N TYR A 152 -9.69 -5.23 -4.87
CA TYR A 152 -10.60 -5.44 -6.00
C TYR A 152 -12.07 -5.13 -5.66
N ASN A 153 -12.33 -4.41 -4.57
CA ASN A 153 -13.67 -3.94 -4.20
C ASN A 153 -13.93 -2.59 -4.86
N TYR A 154 -14.11 -2.61 -6.17
CA TYR A 154 -14.36 -1.41 -6.96
C TYR A 154 -15.69 -0.79 -6.62
N GLN A 155 -15.74 0.54 -6.64
CA GLN A 155 -16.94 1.33 -6.40
C GLN A 155 -17.10 2.37 -7.51
N VAL A 156 -18.29 2.44 -8.09
CA VAL A 156 -18.62 3.49 -9.05
C VAL A 156 -19.07 4.74 -8.30
N LYS A 157 -18.34 5.84 -8.49
CA LYS A 157 -18.73 7.16 -8.00
C LYS A 157 -19.40 7.92 -9.14
N ARG A 158 -20.66 8.36 -8.92
CA ARG A 158 -21.42 9.12 -9.90
C ARG A 158 -21.46 10.59 -9.50
N MET A 159 -21.19 11.47 -10.46
CA MET A 159 -21.22 12.92 -10.27
C MET A 159 -21.97 13.54 -11.45
N GLN A 160 -22.84 14.48 -11.18
CA GLN A 160 -23.51 15.28 -12.22
C GLN A 160 -22.71 16.57 -12.41
N LEU A 161 -22.22 16.77 -13.62
CA LEU A 161 -21.54 18.00 -14.03
C LEU A 161 -22.53 18.87 -14.83
N ARG A 162 -22.44 20.19 -14.65
CA ARG A 162 -23.28 21.18 -15.37
C ARG A 162 -22.38 22.18 -16.05
N PHE A 163 -22.52 22.29 -17.34
CA PHE A 163 -21.80 23.24 -18.17
C PHE A 163 -22.79 24.16 -18.89
N PRO A 164 -22.82 25.46 -18.58
CA PRO A 164 -23.81 26.39 -19.19
C PRO A 164 -23.71 26.51 -20.71
N ASN A 165 -22.54 26.21 -21.26
CA ASN A 165 -22.23 26.30 -22.69
C ASN A 165 -22.22 24.94 -23.40
N LEU A 166 -22.69 23.88 -22.74
CA LEU A 166 -22.79 22.55 -23.36
C LEU A 166 -23.88 22.57 -24.42
N PRO A 167 -23.61 22.13 -25.68
CA PRO A 167 -24.65 21.99 -26.69
C PRO A 167 -25.74 21.03 -26.26
N GLU A 168 -26.97 21.31 -26.68
CA GLU A 168 -28.16 20.59 -26.18
C GLU A 168 -28.15 19.10 -26.50
N SER A 169 -27.61 18.71 -27.64
CA SER A 169 -27.47 17.30 -28.04
C SER A 169 -26.62 16.49 -27.10
N PHE A 170 -25.69 17.11 -26.37
CA PHE A 170 -24.82 16.46 -25.40
C PHE A 170 -25.40 16.40 -23.98
N ASN A 171 -26.58 16.98 -23.78
CA ASN A 171 -27.22 16.92 -22.47
C ASN A 171 -27.54 15.46 -22.08
N GLY A 172 -27.16 15.10 -20.86
CA GLY A 172 -27.31 13.73 -20.36
C GLY A 172 -26.26 12.74 -20.83
N LEU A 173 -25.18 13.20 -21.51
CA LEU A 173 -24.05 12.34 -21.88
C LEU A 173 -23.43 11.68 -20.66
N LYS A 174 -23.22 10.37 -20.74
CA LYS A 174 -22.56 9.58 -19.70
C LYS A 174 -21.09 9.38 -20.03
N LEU A 175 -20.23 10.03 -19.26
CA LEU A 175 -18.80 9.89 -19.34
C LEU A 175 -18.30 9.00 -18.21
N VAL A 176 -17.51 7.97 -18.51
CA VAL A 176 -16.74 7.24 -17.52
C VAL A 176 -15.28 7.66 -17.61
N GLN A 177 -14.68 7.98 -16.47
CA GLN A 177 -13.26 8.22 -16.34
C GLN A 177 -12.60 7.09 -15.57
N ILE A 178 -11.47 6.58 -16.09
CA ILE A 178 -10.59 5.58 -15.49
C ILE A 178 -9.19 6.16 -15.47
N SER A 179 -8.46 5.94 -14.37
CA SER A 179 -7.08 6.40 -14.19
C SER A 179 -6.30 5.41 -13.32
N ASP A 180 -4.97 5.50 -13.34
CA ASP A 180 -4.08 4.86 -12.36
C ASP A 180 -4.31 3.34 -12.22
N VAL A 181 -4.39 2.64 -13.35
CA VAL A 181 -4.61 1.19 -13.38
C VAL A 181 -3.41 0.44 -12.82
N HIS A 182 -2.19 0.89 -13.14
CA HIS A 182 -0.96 0.26 -12.67
C HIS A 182 -0.99 -1.27 -12.83
N SER A 183 -1.18 -1.72 -14.07
CA SER A 183 -1.47 -3.12 -14.43
C SER A 183 -0.46 -4.12 -13.86
N GLY A 184 0.81 -3.73 -13.73
CA GLY A 184 1.86 -4.54 -13.10
C GLY A 184 1.57 -4.91 -11.64
N SER A 185 0.68 -4.16 -10.98
CA SER A 185 0.22 -4.42 -9.62
C SER A 185 -1.04 -5.29 -9.57
N LEU A 186 -1.76 -5.48 -10.67
CA LEU A 186 -2.99 -6.26 -10.75
C LEU A 186 -2.68 -7.72 -11.11
N GLN A 187 -3.11 -8.68 -10.28
CA GLN A 187 -2.78 -10.09 -10.43
C GLN A 187 -4.03 -10.97 -10.54
N ASP A 188 -5.17 -10.52 -10.04
CA ASP A 188 -6.44 -11.23 -10.11
C ASP A 188 -7.24 -10.74 -11.31
N ILE A 189 -7.15 -11.49 -12.43
CA ILE A 189 -7.87 -11.19 -13.67
C ILE A 189 -9.39 -11.22 -13.43
N ALA A 190 -9.89 -12.14 -12.60
CA ALA A 190 -11.31 -12.20 -12.28
C ALA A 190 -11.77 -10.96 -11.51
N GLY A 191 -10.95 -10.49 -10.56
CA GLY A 191 -11.17 -9.22 -9.85
C GLY A 191 -11.19 -8.03 -10.80
N VAL A 192 -10.23 -7.94 -11.73
CA VAL A 192 -10.19 -6.89 -12.76
C VAL A 192 -11.44 -6.93 -13.64
N ASN A 193 -11.85 -8.11 -14.11
CA ASN A 193 -13.04 -8.26 -14.95
C ASN A 193 -14.31 -7.77 -14.24
N LYS A 194 -14.45 -7.96 -12.92
CA LYS A 194 -15.56 -7.36 -12.14
C LYS A 194 -15.56 -5.84 -12.23
N GLY A 195 -14.38 -5.20 -12.20
CA GLY A 195 -14.26 -3.75 -12.41
C GLY A 195 -14.70 -3.33 -13.80
N ILE A 196 -14.25 -4.04 -14.84
CA ILE A 196 -14.66 -3.80 -16.22
C ILE A 196 -16.19 -3.96 -16.38
N ASP A 197 -16.76 -5.01 -15.79
CA ASP A 197 -18.22 -5.25 -15.83
C ASP A 197 -19.01 -4.11 -15.16
N LEU A 198 -18.50 -3.55 -14.06
CA LEU A 198 -19.10 -2.38 -13.40
C LEU A 198 -19.08 -1.15 -14.32
N ILE A 199 -18.00 -0.91 -15.05
CA ILE A 199 -17.89 0.19 -16.00
C ILE A 199 -18.89 0.01 -17.13
N LEU A 200 -18.94 -1.15 -17.74
CA LEU A 200 -19.85 -1.46 -18.87
C LEU A 200 -21.32 -1.39 -18.43
N LYS A 201 -21.63 -1.76 -17.18
CA LYS A 201 -22.99 -1.65 -16.62
C LYS A 201 -23.51 -0.20 -16.54
N GLU A 202 -22.62 0.79 -16.46
CA GLU A 202 -23.02 2.20 -16.49
C GLU A 202 -23.52 2.63 -17.86
N ASN A 203 -23.29 1.82 -18.92
CA ASN A 203 -23.60 2.14 -20.31
C ASN A 203 -23.03 3.53 -20.69
N PRO A 204 -21.71 3.71 -20.67
CA PRO A 204 -21.07 4.97 -20.99
C PRO A 204 -21.25 5.32 -22.46
N ASP A 205 -21.52 6.59 -22.75
CA ASP A 205 -21.49 7.11 -24.12
C ASP A 205 -20.03 7.34 -24.57
N MET A 206 -19.13 7.61 -23.63
CA MET A 206 -17.72 7.87 -23.85
C MET A 206 -16.90 7.40 -22.65
N ILE A 207 -15.66 6.92 -22.88
CA ILE A 207 -14.73 6.54 -21.82
C ILE A 207 -13.44 7.33 -21.98
N PHE A 208 -12.97 7.93 -20.89
CA PHE A 208 -11.67 8.56 -20.79
C PHE A 208 -10.74 7.73 -19.90
N PHE A 209 -9.58 7.42 -20.42
CA PHE A 209 -8.48 6.88 -19.65
C PHE A 209 -7.38 7.96 -19.51
N THR A 210 -7.12 8.37 -18.28
CA THR A 210 -6.30 9.56 -18.00
C THR A 210 -4.89 9.23 -17.49
N GLY A 211 -4.33 8.09 -17.92
CA GLY A 211 -2.93 7.73 -17.74
C GLY A 211 -2.66 6.72 -16.63
N ASP A 212 -1.39 6.35 -16.52
CA ASP A 212 -0.84 5.35 -15.61
C ASP A 212 -1.45 3.95 -15.83
N LEU A 213 -1.39 3.48 -17.07
CA LEU A 213 -1.85 2.15 -17.45
C LEU A 213 -0.94 1.05 -16.88
N VAL A 214 0.36 1.30 -16.85
CA VAL A 214 1.39 0.37 -16.34
C VAL A 214 2.13 0.98 -15.14
N ASN A 215 2.93 0.16 -14.44
CA ASN A 215 3.85 0.71 -13.44
C ASN A 215 5.07 1.33 -14.13
N ASP A 216 5.62 0.64 -15.16
CA ASP A 216 6.80 1.07 -15.91
C ASP A 216 6.91 0.41 -17.29
N ARG A 217 6.39 -0.82 -17.47
CA ARG A 217 6.66 -1.64 -18.65
C ARG A 217 5.38 -2.02 -19.38
N ALA A 218 5.36 -1.84 -20.69
CA ALA A 218 4.24 -2.22 -21.56
C ALA A 218 3.83 -3.70 -21.38
N THR A 219 4.79 -4.60 -21.15
CA THR A 219 4.56 -6.02 -20.92
C THR A 219 3.70 -6.32 -19.68
N GLU A 220 3.57 -5.39 -18.76
CA GLU A 220 2.73 -5.55 -17.57
C GLU A 220 1.25 -5.65 -17.91
N MET A 221 0.85 -5.07 -19.03
CA MET A 221 -0.53 -5.05 -19.51
C MET A 221 -0.93 -6.33 -20.28
N GLU A 222 0.02 -7.11 -20.77
CA GLU A 222 -0.26 -8.29 -21.60
C GLU A 222 -1.31 -9.25 -20.99
N PRO A 223 -1.26 -9.61 -19.68
CA PRO A 223 -2.25 -10.49 -19.08
C PRO A 223 -3.66 -9.88 -19.00
N LEU A 224 -3.78 -8.55 -19.05
CA LEU A 224 -5.02 -7.81 -18.84
C LEU A 224 -5.56 -7.20 -20.13
N LYS A 225 -4.80 -7.21 -21.22
CA LYS A 225 -5.14 -6.60 -22.50
C LYS A 225 -6.54 -6.99 -22.99
N THR A 226 -6.85 -8.29 -22.98
CA THR A 226 -8.17 -8.80 -23.42
C THR A 226 -9.31 -8.27 -22.53
N SER A 227 -9.08 -8.12 -21.22
CA SER A 227 -10.07 -7.56 -20.29
C SER A 227 -10.36 -6.09 -20.61
N PHE A 228 -9.32 -5.28 -20.77
CA PHE A 228 -9.45 -3.85 -21.04
C PHE A 228 -9.91 -3.54 -22.47
N ALA A 229 -9.62 -4.41 -23.46
CA ALA A 229 -10.17 -4.30 -24.82
C ALA A 229 -11.71 -4.45 -24.89
N ARG A 230 -12.36 -4.93 -23.81
CA ARG A 230 -13.82 -4.97 -23.68
C ARG A 230 -14.44 -3.58 -23.43
N LEU A 231 -13.64 -2.62 -23.00
CA LEU A 231 -14.09 -1.24 -22.79
C LEU A 231 -14.37 -0.59 -24.14
N THR A 232 -15.63 -0.38 -24.42
CA THR A 232 -16.11 0.28 -25.64
C THR A 232 -17.24 1.24 -25.30
N ALA A 233 -17.39 2.29 -26.10
CA ALA A 233 -18.46 3.26 -25.95
C ALA A 233 -18.84 3.82 -27.32
N PRO A 234 -20.10 4.30 -27.52
CA PRO A 234 -20.58 4.83 -28.81
C PRO A 234 -19.72 5.97 -29.39
N PHE A 235 -19.21 6.87 -28.54
CA PHE A 235 -18.30 7.96 -28.95
C PHE A 235 -16.82 7.62 -28.74
N GLY A 236 -16.51 6.37 -28.42
CA GLY A 236 -15.14 5.88 -28.32
C GLY A 236 -14.55 5.88 -26.92
N VAL A 237 -13.33 5.34 -26.86
CA VAL A 237 -12.48 5.33 -25.68
C VAL A 237 -11.24 6.17 -26.02
N TYR A 238 -11.07 7.26 -25.31
CA TYR A 238 -9.93 8.16 -25.49
C TYR A 238 -8.95 7.98 -24.35
N SER A 239 -7.67 7.93 -24.66
CA SER A 239 -6.64 7.69 -23.65
C SER A 239 -5.49 8.69 -23.77
N THR A 240 -4.84 8.95 -22.63
CA THR A 240 -3.59 9.71 -22.55
C THR A 240 -2.56 8.92 -21.74
N LEU A 241 -1.31 9.33 -21.79
CA LEU A 241 -0.25 8.79 -20.97
C LEU A 241 -0.17 9.53 -19.63
N GLY A 242 0.12 8.78 -18.56
CA GLY A 242 0.51 9.31 -17.26
C GLY A 242 2.03 9.20 -17.05
N ASN A 243 2.52 9.66 -15.91
CA ASN A 243 3.95 9.71 -15.63
C ASN A 243 4.61 8.32 -15.54
N HIS A 244 3.91 7.30 -15.08
CA HIS A 244 4.41 5.92 -15.03
C HIS A 244 4.55 5.29 -16.42
N ASP A 245 3.70 5.66 -17.35
CA ASP A 245 3.69 5.14 -18.71
C ASP A 245 4.99 5.49 -19.49
N TYR A 246 5.71 6.52 -19.07
CA TYR A 246 7.03 6.87 -19.64
C TYR A 246 8.16 5.96 -19.11
N GLY A 247 7.93 5.14 -18.10
CA GLY A 247 8.92 4.20 -17.55
C GLY A 247 10.12 4.86 -16.88
N ASP A 248 9.91 6.02 -16.22
CA ASP A 248 10.98 6.81 -15.61
C ASP A 248 11.44 6.27 -14.25
N TYR A 249 10.70 5.35 -13.67
CA TYR A 249 10.95 4.84 -12.31
C TYR A 249 11.76 3.55 -12.26
N VAL A 250 12.18 3.03 -13.43
CA VAL A 250 13.04 1.85 -13.55
C VAL A 250 14.28 2.14 -14.39
N GLN A 251 15.34 1.36 -14.15
CA GLN A 251 16.53 1.42 -14.98
C GLN A 251 16.31 0.63 -16.27
N TRP A 252 16.70 1.22 -17.41
CA TRP A 252 16.68 0.63 -18.73
C TRP A 252 18.09 0.29 -19.20
N PRO A 253 18.26 -0.79 -19.98
CA PRO A 253 19.58 -1.13 -20.56
C PRO A 253 20.12 -0.03 -21.49
N SER A 254 19.24 0.69 -22.18
CA SER A 254 19.55 1.81 -23.06
C SER A 254 18.37 2.75 -23.22
N THR A 255 18.61 3.96 -23.71
CA THR A 255 17.57 4.90 -24.09
C THR A 255 16.67 4.33 -25.20
N ALA A 256 17.24 3.57 -26.13
CA ALA A 256 16.48 2.90 -27.19
C ALA A 256 15.47 1.89 -26.60
N ALA A 257 15.88 1.06 -25.63
CA ALA A 257 14.99 0.11 -24.98
C ALA A 257 13.81 0.80 -24.25
N LYS A 258 14.04 1.98 -23.68
CA LYS A 258 12.97 2.79 -23.08
C LYS A 258 12.01 3.33 -24.13
N GLN A 259 12.53 3.80 -25.26
CA GLN A 259 11.70 4.30 -26.38
C GLN A 259 10.89 3.18 -27.01
N GLU A 260 11.46 1.99 -27.18
CA GLU A 260 10.75 0.79 -27.65
C GLU A 260 9.61 0.41 -26.72
N ASN A 261 9.82 0.47 -25.38
CA ASN A 261 8.77 0.22 -24.41
C ASN A 261 7.61 1.22 -24.55
N LEU A 262 7.90 2.51 -24.68
CA LEU A 262 6.88 3.53 -24.87
C LEU A 262 6.11 3.32 -26.19
N ALA A 263 6.81 3.02 -27.27
CA ALA A 263 6.19 2.71 -28.57
C ALA A 263 5.29 1.46 -28.47
N ALA A 264 5.73 0.43 -27.76
CA ALA A 264 4.93 -0.78 -27.49
C ALA A 264 3.67 -0.45 -26.69
N LEU A 265 3.76 0.43 -25.67
CA LEU A 265 2.61 0.85 -24.87
C LEU A 265 1.60 1.64 -25.73
N ILE A 266 2.05 2.58 -26.54
CA ILE A 266 1.19 3.33 -27.47
C ILE A 266 0.48 2.38 -28.44
N LYS A 267 1.20 1.39 -28.98
CA LYS A 267 0.63 0.36 -29.85
C LYS A 267 -0.44 -0.47 -29.12
N LEU A 268 -0.19 -0.80 -27.86
CA LEU A 268 -1.10 -1.57 -27.03
C LEU A 268 -2.44 -0.85 -26.78
N HIS A 269 -2.43 0.48 -26.56
CA HIS A 269 -3.67 1.27 -26.48
C HIS A 269 -4.49 1.12 -27.80
N LYS A 270 -3.85 1.25 -28.95
CA LYS A 270 -4.51 1.07 -30.26
C LYS A 270 -5.04 -0.35 -30.46
N GLU A 271 -4.30 -1.37 -30.04
CA GLU A 271 -4.72 -2.78 -30.10
C GLU A 271 -5.91 -3.10 -29.19
N MET A 272 -6.09 -2.34 -28.10
CA MET A 272 -7.30 -2.41 -27.26
C MET A 272 -8.49 -1.63 -27.86
N GLY A 273 -8.32 -0.96 -29.01
CA GLY A 273 -9.36 -0.16 -29.63
C GLY A 273 -9.48 1.26 -29.04
N TRP A 274 -8.48 1.73 -28.33
CA TRP A 274 -8.48 3.05 -27.71
C TRP A 274 -7.78 4.08 -28.60
N ASP A 275 -8.36 5.27 -28.70
CA ASP A 275 -7.75 6.42 -29.38
C ASP A 275 -6.84 7.15 -28.41
N ILE A 276 -5.52 6.91 -28.55
CA ILE A 276 -4.52 7.57 -27.70
C ILE A 276 -4.17 8.95 -28.24
N LEU A 277 -4.31 9.96 -27.39
CA LEU A 277 -4.06 11.36 -27.71
C LEU A 277 -2.63 11.75 -27.30
N MET A 278 -1.77 11.96 -28.29
CA MET A 278 -0.37 12.36 -28.12
C MET A 278 -0.20 13.84 -28.49
N ASN A 279 -0.58 14.76 -27.56
CA ASN A 279 -0.67 16.20 -27.82
C ASN A 279 -1.64 16.56 -28.95
N GLU A 280 -2.75 15.86 -28.98
CA GLU A 280 -3.80 16.00 -29.99
C GLU A 280 -5.14 16.27 -29.32
N ASN A 281 -6.12 16.75 -30.09
CA ASN A 281 -7.51 16.86 -29.68
C ASN A 281 -8.42 16.08 -30.63
N ARG A 282 -9.64 15.86 -30.20
CA ARG A 282 -10.71 15.27 -31.01
C ARG A 282 -11.96 16.14 -30.92
N ILE A 283 -12.63 16.23 -32.02
CA ILE A 283 -13.95 16.85 -32.09
C ILE A 283 -14.97 15.71 -32.04
N ILE A 284 -15.88 15.78 -31.07
CA ILE A 284 -16.98 14.84 -30.95
C ILE A 284 -18.22 15.51 -31.52
N GLU A 285 -18.86 14.83 -32.47
CA GLU A 285 -20.06 15.33 -33.13
C GLU A 285 -21.28 14.48 -32.77
N LYS A 286 -22.38 15.14 -32.42
CA LYS A 286 -23.66 14.51 -32.11
C LYS A 286 -24.79 15.39 -32.61
N ALA A 287 -25.67 14.84 -33.48
CA ALA A 287 -26.78 15.55 -34.06
C ALA A 287 -26.45 16.92 -34.70
N GLY A 288 -25.26 17.02 -35.32
CA GLY A 288 -24.78 18.25 -35.96
C GLY A 288 -24.13 19.26 -35.04
N GLU A 289 -24.13 19.03 -33.72
CA GLU A 289 -23.41 19.86 -32.73
C GLU A 289 -22.04 19.23 -32.40
N LYS A 290 -21.10 20.04 -31.93
CA LYS A 290 -19.69 19.64 -31.69
C LYS A 290 -19.20 20.10 -30.33
N ILE A 291 -18.41 19.24 -29.71
CA ILE A 291 -17.60 19.58 -28.53
C ILE A 291 -16.15 19.21 -28.76
#